data_93727e50df62087a1c57c744484c3fc7
#
_entry.id   93727e50df62087a1c57c744484c3fc7
#
_cell.length_a   1.000
_cell.length_b   1.000
_cell.length_c   1.000
_cell.angle_alpha   90.00
_cell.angle_beta   90.00
_cell.angle_gamma   90.00
#
_symmetry.space_group_name_H-M   'P 1'
#
loop_
_entity.id
_entity.type
_entity.pdbx_description
1 polymer ?
#
loop_
_entity_poly.entity_id
_entity_poly.type
_entity_poly.pdbx_seq_one_letter_code
_entity_poly.pdbx_strand_id
1 'polypeptide(L)'
;MNLESIYSEEIIWAVIGDILNKEKYAYKILKNFENKGYNVVGVTPYDEIDGEMKELKDIDLNIEGVNLCVSPSKGYENLFNDTKHKIKYVIAQPGARSEKIKELCKDRGIEYIEACTVVTLIKKNRI
;
A
#
# COMPACT_ATOMS: atom_id res chain seq x y z
N MET A 1 0.64 -18.56 4.01
CA MET A 1 0.41 -17.37 4.82
C MET A 1 -0.95 -16.77 4.51
N ASN A 2 -1.72 -16.48 5.53
CA ASN A 2 -3.07 -15.94 5.35
C ASN A 2 -3.02 -14.42 5.22
N LEU A 3 -3.46 -13.90 4.09
CA LEU A 3 -3.41 -12.47 3.81
C LEU A 3 -4.26 -11.65 4.79
N GLU A 4 -5.40 -12.19 5.21
CA GLU A 4 -6.25 -11.52 6.21
C GLU A 4 -5.53 -11.38 7.54
N SER A 5 -4.75 -12.38 7.93
CA SER A 5 -3.95 -12.30 9.16
C SER A 5 -2.92 -11.19 9.08
N ILE A 6 -2.29 -11.04 7.91
CA ILE A 6 -1.31 -9.98 7.70
C ILE A 6 -1.98 -8.61 7.81
N TYR A 7 -3.12 -8.42 7.16
CA TYR A 7 -3.83 -7.15 7.18
C TYR A 7 -4.35 -6.78 8.58
N SER A 8 -4.65 -7.78 9.40
CA SER A 8 -5.19 -7.55 10.74
C SER A 8 -4.11 -7.37 11.82
N GLU A 9 -2.83 -7.45 11.49
CA GLU A 9 -1.77 -7.17 12.44
C GLU A 9 -1.86 -5.71 12.91
N GLU A 10 -1.46 -5.47 14.15
CA GLU A 10 -1.48 -4.12 14.73
C GLU A 10 -0.31 -3.29 14.21
N ILE A 11 -0.30 -3.04 12.92
CA ILE A 11 0.69 -2.21 12.27
C ILE A 11 -0.03 -1.11 11.50
N ILE A 12 0.72 -0.09 11.09
CA ILE A 12 0.16 0.99 10.28
C ILE A 12 0.45 0.70 8.82
N TRP A 13 -0.60 0.71 8.01
CA TRP A 13 -0.53 0.48 6.57
C TRP A 13 -0.56 1.78 5.80
N ALA A 14 0.18 1.85 4.70
CA ALA A 14 0.07 2.93 3.73
C ALA A 14 -0.51 2.33 2.45
N VAL A 15 -1.57 2.94 1.92
CA VAL A 15 -2.10 2.60 0.60
C VAL A 15 -1.62 3.67 -0.36
N ILE A 16 -0.79 3.29 -1.33
CA ILE A 16 -0.20 4.20 -2.30
C ILE A 16 -0.96 4.07 -3.61
N GLY A 17 -1.60 5.13 -4.05
CA GLY A 17 -2.35 5.12 -5.29
C GLY A 17 -3.24 6.34 -5.45
N ASP A 18 -4.16 6.25 -6.40
CA ASP A 18 -5.15 7.30 -6.65
C ASP A 18 -6.29 7.17 -5.64
N ILE A 19 -5.99 7.53 -4.40
CA ILE A 19 -6.88 7.32 -3.25
C ILE A 19 -8.03 8.32 -3.18
N LEU A 20 -7.99 9.36 -3.99
CA LEU A 20 -9.04 10.39 -4.00
C LEU A 20 -10.11 10.12 -5.07
N ASN A 21 -9.86 9.20 -5.96
CA ASN A 21 -10.81 8.84 -7.03
C ASN A 21 -11.66 7.65 -6.59
N LYS A 22 -12.95 7.89 -6.34
CA LYS A 22 -13.88 6.88 -5.81
C LYS A 22 -14.04 5.66 -6.70
N GLU A 23 -13.71 5.77 -7.97
CA GLU A 23 -13.83 4.66 -8.93
C GLU A 23 -12.61 3.76 -8.95
N LYS A 24 -11.51 4.16 -8.32
CA LYS A 24 -10.26 3.41 -8.34
C LYS A 24 -10.16 2.43 -7.17
N TYR A 25 -9.45 1.34 -7.40
CA TYR A 25 -9.24 0.32 -6.37
C TYR A 25 -8.51 0.87 -5.15
N ALA A 26 -7.58 1.80 -5.35
CA ALA A 26 -6.85 2.39 -4.24
C ALA A 26 -7.79 3.04 -3.23
N TYR A 27 -8.78 3.79 -3.70
CA TYR A 27 -9.80 4.39 -2.83
C TYR A 27 -10.60 3.30 -2.09
N LYS A 28 -11.02 2.28 -2.83
CA LYS A 28 -11.84 1.19 -2.25
C LYS A 28 -11.07 0.42 -1.18
N ILE A 29 -9.80 0.17 -1.43
CA ILE A 29 -8.93 -0.52 -0.47
C ILE A 29 -8.74 0.32 0.79
N LEU A 30 -8.45 1.61 0.62
CA LEU A 30 -8.28 2.52 1.74
C LEU A 30 -9.54 2.57 2.61
N LYS A 31 -10.70 2.73 1.99
CA LYS A 31 -11.97 2.77 2.71
C LYS A 31 -12.29 1.45 3.39
N ASN A 32 -11.96 0.34 2.75
CA ASN A 32 -12.17 -0.99 3.35
C ASN A 32 -11.32 -1.16 4.60
N PHE A 33 -10.06 -0.75 4.56
CA PHE A 33 -9.18 -0.79 5.73
C PHE A 33 -9.71 0.09 6.85
N GLU A 34 -10.16 1.30 6.52
CA GLU A 34 -10.74 2.20 7.50
C GLU A 34 -11.99 1.60 8.15
N ASN A 35 -12.86 1.01 7.33
CA ASN A 35 -14.11 0.43 7.82
C ASN A 35 -13.88 -0.78 8.73
N LYS A 36 -12.77 -1.49 8.53
CA LYS A 36 -12.42 -2.63 9.38
C LYS A 36 -11.65 -2.22 10.63
N GLY A 37 -11.38 -0.94 10.79
CA GLY A 37 -10.67 -0.44 11.96
C GLY A 37 -9.16 -0.64 11.90
N TYR A 38 -8.61 -0.94 10.73
CA TYR A 38 -7.16 -1.05 10.55
C TYR A 38 -6.54 0.34 10.53
N ASN A 39 -5.33 0.46 11.07
CA ASN A 39 -4.59 1.71 11.01
C ASN A 39 -4.04 1.89 9.60
N VAL A 40 -4.51 2.91 8.89
CA VAL A 40 -4.14 3.10 7.50
C VAL A 40 -4.04 4.58 7.17
N VAL A 41 -3.10 4.92 6.29
CA VAL A 41 -2.98 6.26 5.70
C VAL A 41 -2.91 6.12 4.20
N GLY A 42 -3.38 7.13 3.49
CA GLY A 42 -3.31 7.18 2.04
C GLY A 42 -2.13 8.01 1.57
N VAL A 43 -1.50 7.58 0.50
CA VAL A 43 -0.41 8.30 -0.16
C VAL A 43 -0.78 8.44 -1.64
N THR A 44 -0.83 9.65 -2.13
CA THR A 44 -1.13 9.89 -3.54
C THR A 44 0.09 10.55 -4.22
N PRO A 45 0.84 9.77 -5.03
CA PRO A 45 2.02 10.31 -5.71
C PRO A 45 1.67 10.95 -7.06
N TYR A 46 0.41 11.22 -7.28
CA TYR A 46 -0.07 11.86 -8.51
C TYR A 46 -0.10 13.38 -8.34
N ASP A 47 -0.75 14.07 -9.27
CA ASP A 47 -0.76 15.52 -9.29
C ASP A 47 -1.18 16.13 -7.97
N GLU A 48 -0.57 17.27 -7.65
CA GLU A 48 -0.90 17.99 -6.45
C GLU A 48 -2.37 18.39 -6.43
N ILE A 49 -3.02 18.04 -5.33
CA ILE A 49 -4.35 18.55 -5.04
C ILE A 49 -4.22 19.20 -3.67
N ASP A 50 -4.12 20.54 -3.66
CA ASP A 50 -4.02 21.33 -2.44
C ASP A 50 -2.86 20.91 -1.52
N GLY A 51 -1.72 20.56 -2.12
CA GLY A 51 -0.55 20.16 -1.34
C GLY A 51 -0.64 18.78 -0.73
N GLU A 52 -1.61 17.98 -1.17
CA GLU A 52 -1.82 16.63 -0.64
C GLU A 52 -0.93 15.57 -1.29
N MET A 53 -0.18 15.93 -2.33
CA MET A 53 0.73 14.98 -2.94
C MET A 53 1.85 14.65 -1.95
N LYS A 54 1.93 13.39 -1.58
CA LYS A 54 2.90 12.92 -0.61
C LYS A 54 3.57 11.67 -1.10
N GLU A 55 4.83 11.51 -0.71
CA GLU A 55 5.53 10.27 -0.88
C GLU A 55 5.54 9.53 0.45
N LEU A 56 5.82 8.23 0.39
CA LEU A 56 5.91 7.42 1.59
C LEU A 56 6.87 8.03 2.61
N LYS A 57 7.99 8.56 2.15
CA LYS A 57 9.02 9.15 3.02
C LYS A 57 8.52 10.35 3.82
N ASP A 58 7.43 10.98 3.37
CA ASP A 58 6.90 12.19 4.01
C ASP A 58 5.95 11.89 5.18
N ILE A 59 5.63 10.61 5.39
CA ILE A 59 4.70 10.22 6.44
C ILE A 59 5.45 10.05 7.76
N ASP A 60 5.01 10.75 8.81
CA ASP A 60 5.65 10.73 10.12
C ASP A 60 5.11 9.63 11.06
N LEU A 61 4.31 8.74 10.55
CA LEU A 61 3.83 7.58 11.30
C LEU A 61 4.77 6.40 11.09
N ASN A 62 4.72 5.43 11.98
CA ASN A 62 5.56 4.23 11.88
C ASN A 62 4.93 3.22 10.91
N ILE A 63 5.07 3.47 9.62
CA ILE A 63 4.50 2.61 8.59
C ILE A 63 5.28 1.31 8.53
N GLU A 64 4.59 0.18 8.62
CA GLU A 64 5.20 -1.15 8.55
C GLU A 64 4.61 -2.01 7.41
N GLY A 65 3.50 -1.59 6.84
CA GLY A 65 2.91 -2.29 5.70
C GLY A 65 2.60 -1.32 4.58
N VAL A 66 2.82 -1.73 3.34
CA VAL A 66 2.57 -0.90 2.16
C VAL A 66 1.74 -1.69 1.17
N ASN A 67 0.64 -1.09 0.73
CA ASN A 67 -0.22 -1.65 -0.30
C ASN A 67 -0.05 -0.80 -1.56
N LEU A 68 0.54 -1.39 -2.60
CA LEU A 68 0.85 -0.66 -3.83
C LEU A 68 -0.28 -0.77 -4.84
N CYS A 69 -0.86 0.38 -5.18
CA CYS A 69 -1.92 0.52 -6.18
C CYS A 69 -1.53 1.56 -7.22
N VAL A 70 -0.26 1.62 -7.58
CA VAL A 70 0.30 2.58 -8.54
C VAL A 70 1.07 1.84 -9.61
N SER A 71 1.49 2.55 -10.67
CA SER A 71 2.37 1.97 -11.67
C SER A 71 3.67 1.49 -11.01
N PRO A 72 4.32 0.47 -11.58
CA PRO A 72 5.55 -0.06 -11.00
C PRO A 72 6.65 0.98 -10.79
N SER A 73 6.79 1.94 -11.70
CA SER A 73 7.82 2.96 -11.57
C SER A 73 7.57 3.88 -10.38
N LYS A 74 6.32 4.28 -10.15
CA LYS A 74 5.97 5.11 -9.00
C LYS A 74 6.08 4.33 -7.69
N GLY A 75 5.69 3.07 -7.70
CA GLY A 75 5.82 2.21 -6.52
C GLY A 75 7.28 2.02 -6.14
N TYR A 76 8.13 1.73 -7.13
CA TYR A 76 9.55 1.58 -6.88
C TYR A 76 10.16 2.86 -6.33
N GLU A 77 9.86 3.99 -6.96
CA GLU A 77 10.38 5.28 -6.53
C GLU A 77 10.00 5.60 -5.08
N ASN A 78 8.75 5.38 -4.72
CA ASN A 78 8.29 5.62 -3.35
C ASN A 78 9.01 4.75 -2.34
N LEU A 79 9.19 3.48 -2.64
CA LEU A 79 9.88 2.56 -1.73
C LEU A 79 11.37 2.86 -1.66
N PHE A 80 11.99 3.10 -2.81
CA PHE A 80 13.42 3.34 -2.87
C PHE A 80 13.81 4.61 -2.10
N ASN A 81 13.02 5.67 -2.23
CA ASN A 81 13.29 6.95 -1.59
C ASN A 81 12.99 6.96 -0.10
N ASP A 82 12.22 5.97 0.37
CA ASP A 82 11.91 5.87 1.78
C ASP A 82 12.99 5.09 2.51
N THR A 83 13.75 5.79 3.35
CA THR A 83 14.82 5.17 4.13
C THR A 83 14.55 5.23 5.63
N LYS A 84 13.39 5.74 6.03
CA LYS A 84 13.09 5.91 7.46
C LYS A 84 12.14 4.87 8.04
N HIS A 85 11.23 4.32 7.26
CA HIS A 85 10.27 3.36 7.78
C HIS A 85 10.85 1.94 7.77
N LYS A 86 10.48 1.15 8.76
CA LYS A 86 10.88 -0.26 8.85
C LYS A 86 9.74 -1.11 8.32
N ILE A 87 9.63 -1.16 7.01
CA ILE A 87 8.54 -1.87 6.33
C ILE A 87 8.72 -3.37 6.51
N LYS A 88 7.65 -4.07 6.90
CA LYS A 88 7.63 -5.54 7.01
C LYS A 88 7.03 -6.18 5.76
N TYR A 89 5.99 -5.56 5.21
CA TYR A 89 5.23 -6.14 4.10
C TYR A 89 5.02 -5.13 2.99
N VAL A 90 5.15 -5.59 1.75
CA VAL A 90 4.72 -4.86 0.56
C VAL A 90 3.77 -5.75 -0.21
N ILE A 91 2.52 -5.31 -0.35
CA ILE A 91 1.51 -6.03 -1.11
C ILE A 91 1.36 -5.31 -2.45
N ALA A 92 1.67 -6.01 -3.54
CA ALA A 92 1.58 -5.43 -4.88
C ALA A 92 0.30 -5.90 -5.55
N GLN A 93 -0.60 -4.95 -5.80
CA GLN A 93 -1.85 -5.20 -6.49
C GLN A 93 -1.60 -5.46 -7.98
N PRO A 94 -2.57 -6.07 -8.72
CA PRO A 94 -2.43 -6.19 -10.17
C PRO A 94 -2.15 -4.82 -10.80
N GLY A 95 -1.18 -4.78 -11.69
CA GLY A 95 -0.75 -3.53 -12.32
C GLY A 95 0.35 -2.77 -11.59
N ALA A 96 0.67 -3.19 -10.35
CA ALA A 96 1.73 -2.57 -9.55
C ALA A 96 2.94 -3.49 -9.38
N ARG A 97 2.91 -4.69 -9.92
CA ARG A 97 3.93 -5.72 -9.71
C ARG A 97 5.18 -5.47 -10.55
N SER A 98 6.34 -5.76 -9.97
CA SER A 98 7.62 -5.48 -10.62
C SER A 98 8.72 -6.33 -10.02
N GLU A 99 9.60 -6.87 -10.87
CA GLU A 99 10.79 -7.59 -10.40
C GLU A 99 11.74 -6.64 -9.66
N LYS A 100 11.83 -5.38 -10.09
CA LYS A 100 12.66 -4.39 -9.41
C LYS A 100 12.18 -4.15 -7.97
N ILE A 101 10.87 -4.06 -7.78
CA ILE A 101 10.31 -3.90 -6.44
C ILE A 101 10.56 -5.14 -5.60
N LYS A 102 10.37 -6.31 -6.19
CA LYS A 102 10.61 -7.58 -5.53
C LYS A 102 12.05 -7.69 -5.04
N GLU A 103 13.00 -7.32 -5.90
CA GLU A 103 14.43 -7.36 -5.55
C GLU A 103 14.77 -6.34 -4.46
N LEU A 104 14.21 -5.14 -4.55
CA LEU A 104 14.39 -4.11 -3.52
C LEU A 104 13.91 -4.61 -2.17
N CYS A 105 12.74 -5.22 -2.14
CA CYS A 105 12.17 -5.78 -0.91
C CYS A 105 13.07 -6.88 -0.35
N LYS A 106 13.55 -7.76 -1.21
CA LYS A 106 14.46 -8.84 -0.81
C LYS A 106 15.73 -8.27 -0.16
N ASP A 107 16.30 -7.24 -0.78
CA ASP A 107 17.53 -6.62 -0.28
C ASP A 107 17.32 -5.96 1.08
N ARG A 108 16.12 -5.50 1.35
CA ARG A 108 15.78 -4.82 2.61
C ARG A 108 15.12 -5.73 3.65
N GLY A 109 14.97 -7.01 3.36
CA GLY A 109 14.32 -7.94 4.28
C GLY A 109 12.82 -7.74 4.39
N ILE A 110 12.19 -7.21 3.36
CA ILE A 110 10.75 -6.96 3.32
C ILE A 110 10.07 -8.13 2.61
N GLU A 111 8.96 -8.59 3.17
CA GLU A 111 8.18 -9.65 2.52
C GLU A 111 7.33 -9.03 1.42
N TYR A 112 7.60 -9.43 0.18
CA TYR A 112 6.88 -8.94 -1.01
C TYR A 112 5.82 -9.96 -1.40
N ILE A 113 4.56 -9.50 -1.49
CA ILE A 113 3.43 -10.39 -1.76
C ILE A 113 2.64 -9.82 -2.94
N GLU A 114 2.41 -10.66 -3.95
CA GLU A 114 1.55 -10.31 -5.10
C GLU A 114 0.15 -10.83 -4.81
N ALA A 115 -0.79 -9.92 -4.62
CA ALA A 115 -2.16 -10.29 -4.26
C ALA A 115 -3.13 -9.22 -4.69
N CYS A 116 -4.41 -9.57 -4.73
CA CYS A 116 -5.47 -8.61 -5.00
C CYS A 116 -6.30 -8.43 -3.74
N THR A 117 -6.15 -7.28 -3.08
CA THR A 117 -6.88 -6.96 -1.85
C THR A 117 -8.39 -6.91 -2.10
N VAL A 118 -8.80 -6.46 -3.28
CA VAL A 118 -10.23 -6.43 -3.65
C VAL A 118 -10.83 -7.83 -3.57
N VAL A 119 -10.13 -8.85 -4.09
CA VAL A 119 -10.61 -10.23 -4.02
C VAL A 119 -10.57 -10.73 -2.58
N THR A 120 -9.48 -10.44 -1.87
CA THR A 120 -9.25 -11.02 -0.54
C THR A 120 -10.14 -10.41 0.53
N LEU A 121 -10.29 -9.10 0.56
CA LEU A 121 -11.03 -8.43 1.64
C LEU A 121 -12.37 -7.88 1.21
N ILE A 122 -12.43 -7.21 0.07
CA ILE A 122 -13.64 -6.49 -0.32
C ILE A 122 -14.73 -7.45 -0.77
N LYS A 123 -14.40 -8.36 -1.67
CA LYS A 123 -15.41 -9.31 -2.18
C LYS A 123 -15.86 -10.31 -1.14
N LYS A 124 -14.96 -10.77 -0.28
CA LYS A 124 -15.31 -11.71 0.77
C LYS A 124 -16.29 -11.16 1.78
N ASN A 125 -16.31 -9.85 1.95
CA ASN A 125 -17.17 -9.20 2.93
C ASN A 125 -18.48 -8.69 2.34
N ARG A 126 -18.74 -9.04 1.11
CA ARG A 126 -19.99 -8.73 0.42
C ARG A 126 -20.93 -9.89 0.53
N ILE A 127 -21.52 -10.04 1.63
CA ILE A 127 -22.52 -11.09 1.81
C ILE A 127 -23.87 -10.46 1.97
#